data_8329d0a399f3c3474eb1563d2c5ea47e
#
_entry.id   8329d0a399f3c3474eb1563d2c5ea47e
#
_cell.length_a   1.000
_cell.length_b   1.000
_cell.length_c   1.000
_cell.angle_alpha   90.00
_cell.angle_beta   90.00
_cell.angle_gamma   90.00
#
_symmetry.space_group_name_H-M   'P 1'
#
loop_
_entity.id
_entity.type
_entity.pdbx_description
1 polymer ?
#
loop_
_entity_poly.entity_id
_entity_poly.type
_entity_poly.pdbx_seq_one_letter_code
_entity_poly.pdbx_strand_id
1 'polypeptide(L)'
;IKLQVPFQSGRGDATQANTDIKSFALLEPKADAFRNYFNASEAYRSPVEMLVDKADQLNLTVPEMTALVGGMRALNANTDGSAHGVFTNNPGTLNNDFFVNLLDMSTLWKKSDSEGLYQGVDRKTGELLYTATSIDLIFGSNTELRAIAESYAFVNAEERFANDFVNAWVKVMQADRFDLK
;
A
#
# COMPACT_ATOMS: atom_id res chain seq x y z
N ILE A 1 -12.42 15.00 -8.85
CA ILE A 1 -11.08 15.05 -9.49
C ILE A 1 -11.16 14.26 -10.79
N LYS A 2 -10.78 14.89 -11.91
CA LYS A 2 -10.72 14.21 -13.20
C LYS A 2 -9.31 13.66 -13.40
N LEU A 3 -9.11 12.38 -13.09
CA LEU A 3 -7.84 11.70 -13.30
C LEU A 3 -7.75 11.16 -14.72
N GLN A 4 -6.56 11.25 -15.31
CA GLN A 4 -6.24 10.59 -16.55
C GLN A 4 -5.21 9.48 -16.24
N VAL A 5 -5.63 8.23 -16.42
CA VAL A 5 -4.76 7.06 -16.23
C VAL A 5 -4.21 6.66 -17.60
N PRO A 6 -2.90 6.82 -17.83
CA PRO A 6 -2.27 6.33 -19.06
C PRO A 6 -2.44 4.82 -19.18
N PHE A 7 -2.89 4.36 -20.33
CA PHE A 7 -3.03 2.94 -20.62
C PHE A 7 -2.30 2.59 -21.91
N GLN A 8 -1.42 1.59 -21.83
CA GLN A 8 -0.72 1.05 -22.99
C GLN A 8 -1.07 -0.43 -23.13
N SER A 9 -1.80 -0.76 -24.19
CA SER A 9 -2.13 -2.14 -24.54
C SER A 9 -0.93 -2.89 -25.11
N GLY A 10 -1.08 -4.18 -25.37
CA GLY A 10 -0.09 -5.00 -26.05
C GLY A 10 0.54 -6.11 -25.19
N ARG A 11 0.19 -6.19 -23.91
CA ARG A 11 0.49 -7.38 -23.13
C ARG A 11 -0.59 -8.42 -23.41
N GLY A 12 -0.22 -9.58 -23.93
CA GLY A 12 -1.11 -10.74 -24.06
C GLY A 12 -0.99 -11.64 -22.84
N ASP A 13 -2.05 -12.36 -22.51
CA ASP A 13 -1.99 -13.41 -21.51
C ASP A 13 -1.09 -14.56 -21.98
N ALA A 14 -0.28 -15.08 -21.06
CA ALA A 14 0.51 -16.25 -21.32
C ALA A 14 -0.39 -17.51 -21.40
N THR A 15 -0.11 -18.40 -22.33
CA THR A 15 -0.79 -19.69 -22.44
C THR A 15 0.08 -20.80 -21.89
N GLN A 16 -0.53 -21.93 -21.52
CA GLN A 16 0.23 -23.12 -21.07
C GLN A 16 1.32 -23.52 -22.09
N ALA A 17 1.04 -23.41 -23.37
CA ALA A 17 2.01 -23.73 -24.43
C ALA A 17 3.26 -22.83 -24.40
N ASN A 18 3.12 -21.61 -23.90
CA ASN A 18 4.20 -20.61 -23.88
C ASN A 18 4.93 -20.53 -22.53
N THR A 19 4.36 -21.08 -21.46
CA THR A 19 4.84 -20.82 -20.09
C THR A 19 5.16 -22.07 -19.28
N ASP A 20 4.73 -23.25 -19.68
CA ASP A 20 4.89 -24.47 -18.87
C ASP A 20 4.59 -24.26 -17.38
N ILE A 21 3.39 -23.77 -17.09
CA ILE A 21 2.95 -23.38 -15.75
C ILE A 21 3.22 -24.48 -14.71
N LYS A 22 3.05 -25.75 -15.09
CA LYS A 22 3.23 -26.88 -14.17
C LYS A 22 4.67 -26.99 -13.66
N SER A 23 5.66 -26.81 -14.53
CA SER A 23 7.08 -26.88 -14.16
C SER A 23 7.49 -25.69 -13.29
N PHE A 24 6.94 -24.51 -13.55
CA PHE A 24 7.32 -23.28 -12.84
C PHE A 24 6.45 -22.94 -11.63
N ALA A 25 5.37 -23.68 -11.37
CA ALA A 25 4.45 -23.45 -10.25
C ALA A 25 5.17 -23.44 -8.88
N LEU A 26 6.26 -24.17 -8.73
CA LEU A 26 7.06 -24.18 -7.49
C LEU A 26 7.80 -22.87 -7.23
N LEU A 27 8.06 -22.10 -8.29
CA LEU A 27 8.78 -20.82 -8.24
C LEU A 27 7.84 -19.63 -8.35
N GLU A 28 6.55 -19.87 -8.57
CA GLU A 28 5.58 -18.80 -8.71
C GLU A 28 5.49 -18.00 -7.41
N PRO A 29 5.73 -16.67 -7.46
CA PRO A 29 5.62 -15.84 -6.29
C PRO A 29 4.18 -15.82 -5.81
N LYS A 30 3.98 -15.99 -4.51
CA LYS A 30 2.66 -15.83 -3.90
C LYS A 30 2.22 -14.37 -4.06
N ALA A 31 0.93 -14.16 -4.32
CA ALA A 31 0.34 -12.84 -4.30
C ALA A 31 0.46 -12.26 -2.87
N ASP A 32 1.51 -11.50 -2.64
CA ASP A 32 1.77 -10.80 -1.39
C ASP A 32 1.79 -9.29 -1.66
N ALA A 33 0.77 -8.59 -1.23
CA ALA A 33 0.84 -7.14 -1.14
C ALA A 33 2.00 -6.72 -0.22
N PHE A 34 2.37 -5.43 -0.19
CA PHE A 34 3.36 -4.91 0.75
C PHE A 34 3.12 -5.38 2.18
N ARG A 35 1.87 -5.52 2.57
CA ARG A 35 1.46 -6.02 3.88
C ARG A 35 1.98 -7.42 4.19
N ASN A 36 1.90 -8.34 3.22
CA ASN A 36 2.25 -9.74 3.39
C ASN A 36 3.74 -10.01 3.15
N TYR A 37 4.47 -9.02 2.68
CA TYR A 37 5.89 -9.13 2.42
C TYR A 37 6.71 -9.25 3.72
N PHE A 38 6.18 -8.73 4.82
CA PHE A 38 6.79 -8.85 6.14
C PHE A 38 6.13 -10.01 6.92
N ASN A 39 6.92 -11.02 7.22
CA ASN A 39 6.57 -12.10 8.15
C ASN A 39 7.45 -11.98 9.40
N ALA A 40 6.88 -11.62 10.53
CA ALA A 40 7.62 -11.38 11.77
C ALA A 40 8.41 -12.60 12.26
N SER A 41 7.92 -13.82 12.01
CA SER A 41 8.59 -15.06 12.44
C SER A 41 9.81 -15.43 11.60
N GLU A 42 9.90 -14.92 10.37
CA GLU A 42 10.97 -15.24 9.42
C GLU A 42 11.83 -14.02 9.07
N ALA A 43 11.39 -12.83 9.48
CA ALA A 43 12.05 -11.59 9.12
C ALA A 43 13.31 -11.35 9.93
N TYR A 44 14.41 -11.15 9.25
CA TYR A 44 15.69 -10.71 9.82
C TYR A 44 15.89 -9.18 9.71
N ARG A 45 14.95 -8.49 9.10
CA ARG A 45 14.93 -7.03 8.91
C ARG A 45 13.65 -6.43 9.47
N SER A 46 13.69 -5.13 9.73
CA SER A 46 12.52 -4.37 10.14
C SER A 46 11.49 -4.25 9.00
N PRO A 47 10.20 -4.05 9.30
CA PRO A 47 9.19 -3.80 8.29
C PRO A 47 9.53 -2.63 7.36
N VAL A 48 10.16 -1.58 7.90
CA VAL A 48 10.60 -0.40 7.12
C VAL A 48 11.62 -0.79 6.07
N GLU A 49 12.67 -1.52 6.49
CA GLU A 49 13.73 -1.95 5.56
C GLU A 49 13.18 -2.84 4.45
N MET A 50 12.30 -3.77 4.79
CA MET A 50 11.69 -4.66 3.79
C MET A 50 10.76 -3.89 2.83
N LEU A 51 10.03 -2.89 3.33
CA LEU A 51 9.18 -2.05 2.50
C LEU A 51 10.02 -1.20 1.53
N VAL A 52 11.12 -0.63 2.00
CA VAL A 52 12.05 0.15 1.16
C VAL A 52 12.72 -0.75 0.12
N ASP A 53 13.20 -1.92 0.52
CA ASP A 53 13.77 -2.90 -0.42
C ASP A 53 12.76 -3.25 -1.54
N LYS A 54 11.48 -3.44 -1.18
CA LYS A 54 10.44 -3.73 -2.17
C LYS A 54 10.19 -2.54 -3.10
N ALA A 55 10.20 -1.34 -2.57
CA ALA A 55 10.08 -0.13 -3.38
C ALA A 55 11.26 -0.01 -4.37
N ASP A 56 12.48 -0.26 -3.91
CA ASP A 56 13.68 -0.27 -4.77
C ASP A 56 13.59 -1.32 -5.87
N GLN A 57 13.13 -2.53 -5.57
CA GLN A 57 12.89 -3.58 -6.56
C GLN A 57 11.87 -3.15 -7.64
N LEU A 58 10.90 -2.33 -7.27
CA LEU A 58 9.91 -1.76 -8.17
C LEU A 58 10.35 -0.42 -8.78
N ASN A 59 11.58 0.00 -8.48
CA ASN A 59 12.15 1.29 -8.91
C ASN A 59 11.28 2.50 -8.48
N LEU A 60 10.65 2.40 -7.31
CA LEU A 60 9.85 3.48 -6.72
C LEU A 60 10.70 4.34 -5.81
N THR A 61 10.48 5.64 -5.87
CA THR A 61 10.96 6.55 -4.84
C THR A 61 10.12 6.41 -3.56
N VAL A 62 10.62 6.90 -2.44
CA VAL A 62 9.90 6.85 -1.16
C VAL A 62 8.54 7.55 -1.21
N PRO A 63 8.39 8.75 -1.83
CA PRO A 63 7.08 9.36 -2.05
C PRO A 63 6.15 8.53 -2.93
N GLU A 64 6.64 7.95 -4.03
CA GLU A 64 5.85 7.08 -4.92
C GLU A 64 5.36 5.83 -4.18
N MET A 65 6.21 5.20 -3.39
CA MET A 65 5.84 4.07 -2.54
C MET A 65 4.75 4.47 -1.53
N THR A 66 4.91 5.62 -0.87
CA THR A 66 3.95 6.12 0.11
C THR A 66 2.58 6.37 -0.54
N ALA A 67 2.56 7.05 -1.68
CA ALA A 67 1.34 7.31 -2.43
C ALA A 67 0.67 5.99 -2.87
N LEU A 68 1.47 5.03 -3.37
CA LEU A 68 0.96 3.74 -3.84
C LEU A 68 0.32 2.94 -2.70
N VAL A 69 0.98 2.82 -1.56
CA VAL A 69 0.43 2.09 -0.40
C VAL A 69 -0.85 2.76 0.08
N GLY A 70 -0.86 4.09 0.30
CA GLY A 70 -2.03 4.81 0.77
C GLY A 70 -3.22 4.70 -0.18
N GLY A 71 -2.98 4.78 -1.49
CA GLY A 71 -4.05 4.64 -2.49
C GLY A 71 -4.60 3.22 -2.60
N MET A 72 -3.74 2.21 -2.57
CA MET A 72 -4.19 0.81 -2.55
C MET A 72 -5.04 0.50 -1.31
N ARG A 73 -4.72 1.09 -0.16
CA ARG A 73 -5.52 0.98 1.06
C ARG A 73 -6.87 1.69 0.92
N ALA A 74 -6.90 2.92 0.41
CA ALA A 74 -8.14 3.65 0.16
C ALA A 74 -9.06 2.90 -0.83
N LEU A 75 -8.48 2.28 -1.86
CA LEU A 75 -9.19 1.44 -2.82
C LEU A 75 -9.63 0.06 -2.27
N ASN A 76 -9.26 -0.27 -1.02
CA ASN A 76 -9.52 -1.59 -0.43
C ASN A 76 -8.98 -2.75 -1.29
N ALA A 77 -7.83 -2.54 -1.92
CA ALA A 77 -7.19 -3.50 -2.82
C ALA A 77 -6.28 -4.48 -2.04
N ASN A 78 -6.79 -5.03 -0.95
CA ASN A 78 -6.07 -6.01 -0.14
C ASN A 78 -6.22 -7.41 -0.73
N THR A 79 -5.11 -8.10 -0.97
CA THR A 79 -5.06 -9.42 -1.61
C THR A 79 -5.91 -10.47 -0.88
N ASP A 80 -5.98 -10.41 0.46
CA ASP A 80 -6.75 -11.33 1.31
C ASP A 80 -8.18 -10.87 1.59
N GLY A 81 -8.59 -9.73 1.01
CA GLY A 81 -9.92 -9.15 1.24
C GLY A 81 -10.12 -8.58 2.65
N SER A 82 -9.08 -8.52 3.49
CA SER A 82 -9.18 -7.90 4.82
C SER A 82 -9.30 -6.38 4.73
N ALA A 83 -9.82 -5.76 5.79
CA ALA A 83 -9.89 -4.31 5.92
C ALA A 83 -8.68 -3.70 6.67
N HIS A 84 -7.58 -4.45 6.83
CA HIS A 84 -6.40 -3.93 7.51
C HIS A 84 -5.74 -2.80 6.70
N GLY A 85 -5.52 -1.65 7.34
CA GLY A 85 -4.98 -0.46 6.69
C GLY A 85 -6.01 0.36 5.89
N VAL A 86 -7.25 -0.08 5.80
CA VAL A 86 -8.33 0.65 5.12
C VAL A 86 -8.88 1.72 6.07
N PHE A 87 -8.23 2.88 6.10
CA PHE A 87 -8.56 3.99 7.00
C PHE A 87 -9.49 4.99 6.33
N THR A 88 -10.60 4.52 5.80
CA THR A 88 -11.59 5.36 5.12
C THR A 88 -13.01 4.83 5.34
N ASN A 89 -13.97 5.74 5.33
CA ASN A 89 -15.39 5.41 5.34
C ASN A 89 -15.96 5.18 3.93
N ASN A 90 -15.13 5.41 2.88
CA ASN A 90 -15.51 5.25 1.47
C ASN A 90 -14.53 4.31 0.74
N PRO A 91 -14.42 3.04 1.15
CA PRO A 91 -13.52 2.10 0.51
C PRO A 91 -13.87 1.93 -0.98
N GLY A 92 -12.85 1.81 -1.81
CA GLY A 92 -13.00 1.76 -3.27
C GLY A 92 -12.96 3.14 -3.95
N THR A 93 -12.85 4.21 -3.18
CA THR A 93 -12.66 5.57 -3.71
C THR A 93 -11.23 6.02 -3.45
N LEU A 94 -10.54 6.46 -4.51
CA LEU A 94 -9.19 7.00 -4.37
C LEU A 94 -9.26 8.39 -3.73
N ASN A 95 -8.91 8.44 -2.45
CA ASN A 95 -8.86 9.64 -1.63
C ASN A 95 -7.65 9.58 -0.69
N ASN A 96 -7.36 10.67 0.01
CA ASN A 96 -6.24 10.76 0.95
C ASN A 96 -6.58 10.38 2.39
N ASP A 97 -7.73 9.78 2.63
CA ASP A 97 -8.23 9.40 3.96
C ASP A 97 -7.25 8.52 4.73
N PHE A 98 -6.51 7.65 4.05
CA PHE A 98 -5.48 6.81 4.68
C PHE A 98 -4.53 7.68 5.53
N PHE A 99 -4.02 8.76 4.97
CA PHE A 99 -3.06 9.63 5.66
C PHE A 99 -3.74 10.51 6.71
N VAL A 100 -4.91 11.05 6.40
CA VAL A 100 -5.68 11.87 7.33
C VAL A 100 -6.01 11.09 8.59
N ASN A 101 -6.57 9.90 8.45
CA ASN A 101 -7.01 9.08 9.58
C ASN A 101 -5.86 8.38 10.30
N LEU A 102 -4.77 8.02 9.61
CA LEU A 102 -3.56 7.50 10.24
C LEU A 102 -2.96 8.51 11.23
N LEU A 103 -2.99 9.80 10.86
CA LEU A 103 -2.36 10.88 11.62
C LEU A 103 -3.33 11.60 12.56
N ASP A 104 -4.59 11.21 12.58
CA ASP A 104 -5.60 11.80 13.45
C ASP A 104 -5.29 11.52 14.92
N MET A 105 -5.09 12.58 15.70
CA MET A 105 -4.78 12.51 17.12
C MET A 105 -5.94 12.01 17.99
N SER A 106 -7.16 11.94 17.45
CA SER A 106 -8.31 11.32 18.12
C SER A 106 -8.22 9.79 18.12
N THR A 107 -7.43 9.20 17.23
CA THR A 107 -7.18 7.77 17.16
C THR A 107 -6.00 7.38 18.05
N LEU A 108 -6.20 6.36 18.91
CA LEU A 108 -5.16 5.72 19.70
C LEU A 108 -4.84 4.36 19.10
N TRP A 109 -3.61 4.19 18.64
CA TRP A 109 -3.11 2.92 18.11
C TRP A 109 -2.58 2.04 19.25
N LYS A 110 -3.01 0.79 19.30
CA LYS A 110 -2.56 -0.22 20.27
C LYS A 110 -2.37 -1.58 19.60
N LYS A 111 -1.55 -2.46 20.21
CA LYS A 111 -1.42 -3.84 19.75
C LYS A 111 -2.74 -4.57 19.90
N SER A 112 -3.08 -5.41 18.93
CA SER A 112 -4.14 -6.39 19.00
C SER A 112 -3.66 -7.67 19.71
N ASP A 113 -4.58 -8.53 20.10
CA ASP A 113 -4.27 -9.87 20.60
C ASP A 113 -3.71 -10.78 19.49
N SER A 114 -3.97 -10.44 18.22
CA SER A 114 -3.41 -11.14 17.06
C SER A 114 -2.04 -10.59 16.72
N GLU A 115 -1.06 -11.48 16.56
CA GLU A 115 0.30 -11.11 16.19
C GLU A 115 0.37 -10.31 14.88
N GLY A 116 1.17 -9.26 14.86
CA GLY A 116 1.36 -8.40 13.68
C GLY A 116 0.21 -7.44 13.39
N LEU A 117 -0.88 -7.48 14.18
CA LEU A 117 -2.02 -6.59 14.01
C LEU A 117 -2.11 -5.53 15.11
N TYR A 118 -2.71 -4.40 14.72
CA TYR A 118 -2.94 -3.24 15.57
C TYR A 118 -4.39 -2.79 15.45
N GLN A 119 -4.87 -2.12 16.47
CA GLN A 119 -6.20 -1.53 16.55
C GLN A 119 -6.07 -0.02 16.71
N GLY A 120 -6.76 0.73 15.87
CA GLY A 120 -7.02 2.16 16.05
C GLY A 120 -8.37 2.33 16.74
N VAL A 121 -8.36 2.89 17.95
CA VAL A 121 -9.57 3.13 18.73
C VAL A 121 -9.78 4.62 18.94
N ASP A 122 -11.02 5.04 19.03
CA ASP A 122 -11.34 6.40 19.47
C ASP A 122 -10.77 6.64 20.87
N ARG A 123 -9.99 7.69 21.03
CA ARG A 123 -9.26 7.99 22.28
C ARG A 123 -10.19 8.28 23.45
N LYS A 124 -11.41 8.78 23.17
CA LYS A 124 -12.37 9.17 24.21
C LYS A 124 -13.32 8.03 24.55
N THR A 125 -13.85 7.36 23.55
CA THR A 125 -14.87 6.32 23.72
C THR A 125 -14.29 4.91 23.84
N GLY A 126 -13.08 4.67 23.32
CA GLY A 126 -12.47 3.36 23.20
C GLY A 126 -13.05 2.48 22.09
N GLU A 127 -13.95 3.04 21.27
CA GLU A 127 -14.56 2.32 20.16
C GLU A 127 -13.52 1.99 19.10
N LEU A 128 -13.60 0.77 18.53
CA LEU A 128 -12.74 0.34 17.44
C LEU A 128 -13.11 1.06 16.16
N LEU A 129 -12.17 1.81 15.59
CA LEU A 129 -12.33 2.51 14.33
C LEU A 129 -11.69 1.74 13.16
N TYR A 130 -10.44 1.31 13.34
CA TYR A 130 -9.63 0.71 12.29
C TYR A 130 -8.80 -0.46 12.80
N THR A 131 -8.38 -1.31 11.88
CA THR A 131 -7.31 -2.30 12.11
C THR A 131 -6.15 -2.03 11.15
N ALA A 132 -4.93 -2.30 11.60
CA ALA A 132 -3.71 -2.01 10.86
C ALA A 132 -2.70 -3.13 10.99
N THR A 133 -1.75 -3.18 10.07
CA THR A 133 -0.51 -3.94 10.19
C THR A 133 0.64 -3.00 10.57
N SER A 134 1.81 -3.54 10.90
CA SER A 134 3.00 -2.74 11.15
C SER A 134 3.41 -1.90 9.95
N ILE A 135 3.17 -2.41 8.73
CA ILE A 135 3.44 -1.68 7.47
C ILE A 135 2.59 -0.42 7.34
N ASP A 136 1.33 -0.47 7.77
CA ASP A 136 0.46 0.71 7.72
C ASP A 136 0.92 1.78 8.71
N LEU A 137 1.31 1.36 9.93
CA LEU A 137 1.68 2.28 11.01
C LEU A 137 3.08 2.91 10.84
N ILE A 138 3.94 2.35 9.99
CA ILE A 138 5.24 2.92 9.68
C ILE A 138 5.11 4.34 9.14
N PHE A 139 4.10 4.60 8.30
CA PHE A 139 3.85 5.92 7.73
C PHE A 139 3.44 6.97 8.78
N GLY A 140 3.07 6.55 9.98
CA GLY A 140 2.82 7.43 11.12
C GLY A 140 3.98 7.51 12.13
N SER A 141 4.94 6.59 12.08
CA SER A 141 5.98 6.44 13.11
C SER A 141 7.41 6.69 12.62
N ASN A 142 7.73 6.36 11.37
CA ASN A 142 9.03 6.65 10.80
C ASN A 142 9.11 8.13 10.39
N THR A 143 10.16 8.83 10.75
CA THR A 143 10.28 10.29 10.56
C THR A 143 10.14 10.72 9.10
N GLU A 144 10.81 10.03 8.19
CA GLU A 144 10.78 10.37 6.76
C GLU A 144 9.43 10.03 6.14
N LEU A 145 8.93 8.80 6.37
CA LEU A 145 7.64 8.37 5.85
C LEU A 145 6.48 9.21 6.41
N ARG A 146 6.57 9.59 7.69
CA ARG A 146 5.59 10.47 8.32
C ARG A 146 5.57 11.86 7.68
N ALA A 147 6.72 12.45 7.40
CA ALA A 147 6.77 13.77 6.75
C ALA A 147 6.08 13.74 5.36
N ILE A 148 6.25 12.64 4.60
CA ILE A 148 5.57 12.46 3.32
C ILE A 148 4.07 12.24 3.55
N ALA A 149 3.68 11.39 4.51
CA ALA A 149 2.29 11.14 4.88
C ALA A 149 1.57 12.43 5.28
N GLU A 150 2.21 13.27 6.11
CA GLU A 150 1.70 14.58 6.50
C GLU A 150 1.46 15.47 5.28
N SER A 151 2.35 15.43 4.29
CA SER A 151 2.18 16.23 3.06
C SER A 151 0.95 15.81 2.24
N TYR A 152 0.52 14.55 2.32
CA TYR A 152 -0.72 14.07 1.68
C TYR A 152 -1.97 14.25 2.57
N ALA A 153 -1.79 14.39 3.89
CA ALA A 153 -2.89 14.64 4.82
C ALA A 153 -3.35 16.11 4.86
N PHE A 154 -2.63 17.03 4.22
CA PHE A 154 -3.02 18.44 4.19
C PHE A 154 -4.36 18.66 3.49
N VAL A 155 -5.07 19.70 3.93
CA VAL A 155 -6.26 20.20 3.24
C VAL A 155 -5.91 20.53 1.79
N ASN A 156 -6.74 20.05 0.87
CA ASN A 156 -6.56 20.20 -0.59
C ASN A 156 -5.39 19.38 -1.20
N ALA A 157 -4.85 18.40 -0.48
CA ALA A 157 -3.81 17.52 -1.04
C ALA A 157 -4.38 16.37 -1.89
N GLU A 158 -5.69 16.16 -1.94
CA GLU A 158 -6.34 15.04 -2.62
C GLU A 158 -5.95 14.93 -4.09
N GLU A 159 -5.97 16.03 -4.84
CA GLU A 159 -5.65 16.02 -6.26
C GLU A 159 -4.18 15.68 -6.50
N ARG A 160 -3.28 16.23 -5.70
CA ARG A 160 -1.85 15.91 -5.77
C ARG A 160 -1.62 14.45 -5.44
N PHE A 161 -2.18 13.97 -4.33
CA PHE A 161 -2.09 12.58 -3.92
C PHE A 161 -2.59 11.62 -5.01
N ALA A 162 -3.77 11.91 -5.59
CA ALA A 162 -4.35 11.06 -6.61
C ALA A 162 -3.50 11.01 -7.88
N ASN A 163 -2.90 12.12 -8.30
CA ASN A 163 -1.97 12.16 -9.43
C ASN A 163 -0.67 11.38 -9.13
N ASP A 164 -0.10 11.55 -7.93
CA ASP A 164 1.10 10.83 -7.51
C ASP A 164 0.85 9.31 -7.42
N PHE A 165 -0.33 8.90 -6.93
CA PHE A 165 -0.74 7.51 -6.94
C PHE A 165 -0.82 6.94 -8.36
N VAL A 166 -1.49 7.65 -9.29
CA VAL A 166 -1.60 7.21 -10.68
C VAL A 166 -0.23 7.07 -11.33
N ASN A 167 0.68 8.03 -11.10
CA ASN A 167 2.03 7.97 -11.63
C ASN A 167 2.81 6.75 -11.09
N ALA A 168 2.75 6.52 -9.79
CA ALA A 168 3.38 5.35 -9.16
C ALA A 168 2.77 4.03 -9.64
N TRP A 169 1.44 3.97 -9.77
CA TRP A 169 0.73 2.81 -10.31
C TRP A 169 1.16 2.49 -11.74
N VAL A 170 1.14 3.48 -12.63
CA VAL A 170 1.57 3.30 -14.03
C VAL A 170 3.01 2.84 -14.12
N LYS A 171 3.89 3.41 -13.30
CA LYS A 171 5.31 3.01 -13.23
C LYS A 171 5.46 1.53 -12.87
N VAL A 172 4.73 1.04 -11.87
CA VAL A 172 4.75 -0.38 -11.48
C VAL A 172 4.16 -1.26 -12.58
N MET A 173 3.03 -0.85 -13.15
CA MET A 173 2.36 -1.62 -14.21
C MET A 173 3.18 -1.72 -15.50
N GLN A 174 4.15 -0.83 -15.69
CA GLN A 174 5.03 -0.82 -16.87
C GLN A 174 6.44 -1.36 -16.57
N ALA A 175 6.74 -1.72 -15.33
CA ALA A 175 8.09 -2.10 -14.90
C ALA A 175 8.69 -3.29 -15.65
N ASP A 176 7.85 -4.21 -16.11
CA ASP A 176 8.25 -5.39 -16.90
C ASP A 176 7.99 -5.24 -18.42
N ARG A 177 7.71 -4.01 -18.87
CA ARG A 177 7.46 -3.69 -20.28
C ARG A 177 8.72 -3.17 -20.94
N PHE A 178 9.39 -4.02 -21.73
CA PHE A 178 10.60 -3.66 -22.49
C PHE A 178 10.30 -3.31 -23.95
N ASP A 179 9.05 -3.41 -24.36
CA ASP A 179 8.53 -3.07 -25.68
C ASP A 179 8.09 -1.60 -25.80
N LEU A 180 8.05 -0.87 -24.69
CA LEU A 180 7.70 0.55 -24.67
C LEU A 180 8.95 1.40 -24.94
N LYS A 181 8.79 2.38 -25.84
CA LYS A 181 9.85 3.31 -26.23
C LYS A 181 9.53 4.72 -25.75
#